data_c4a8a5aa3ec272daa4939eb35894753d
#
_entry.id   c4a8a5aa3ec272daa4939eb35894753d
#
_cell.length_a   1.000
_cell.length_b   1.000
_cell.length_c   1.000
_cell.angle_alpha   90.00
_cell.angle_beta   90.00
_cell.angle_gamma   90.00
#
_symmetry.space_group_name_H-M   'P 1'
#
loop_
_entity.id
_entity.type
_entity.pdbx_description
1 polymer ?
#
loop_
_entity_poly.entity_id
_entity_poly.type
_entity_poly.pdbx_seq_one_letter_code
_entity_poly.pdbx_strand_id
1 'polypeptide(L)'
;MLYLGLKYIHILAAIFLFGFGMGSYLYLIAASRTANPQVIAHVARMVVRFDTWITTPAGFIQIITGFLLIRLTGLPLTTEWVLTSLIIFLCVGALWLPVLVLQKRLQQMALSAVETGRVLDDGYAGVYRKWFWMGVFGFLGMFVIVMIMVTKMTPWQLVGLLV
;
A
#
# COMPACT_ATOMS: atom_id res chain seq x y z
N MET A 1 23.91 -2.98 18.59
CA MET A 1 22.81 -2.04 18.89
C MET A 1 22.22 -1.41 17.63
N LEU A 2 23.04 -0.85 16.72
CA LEU A 2 22.56 -0.18 15.48
C LEU A 2 21.65 -1.10 14.61
N TYR A 3 22.07 -2.35 14.37
CA TYR A 3 21.27 -3.34 13.62
C TYR A 3 19.87 -3.55 14.21
N LEU A 4 19.77 -3.73 15.53
CA LEU A 4 18.48 -3.95 16.19
C LEU A 4 17.58 -2.71 16.11
N GLY A 5 18.16 -1.51 16.27
CA GLY A 5 17.41 -0.26 16.11
C GLY A 5 16.87 -0.08 14.69
N LEU A 6 17.70 -0.30 13.66
CA LEU A 6 17.26 -0.22 12.27
C LEU A 6 16.23 -1.29 11.92
N LYS A 7 16.41 -2.52 12.41
CA LYS A 7 15.42 -3.60 12.22
C LYS A 7 14.08 -3.25 12.86
N TYR A 8 14.11 -2.67 14.06
CA TYR A 8 12.91 -2.21 14.75
C TYR A 8 12.17 -1.13 13.94
N ILE A 9 12.89 -0.09 13.48
CA ILE A 9 12.31 0.98 12.65
C ILE A 9 11.75 0.41 11.33
N HIS A 10 12.46 -0.53 10.70
CA HIS A 10 12.02 -1.19 9.47
C HIS A 10 10.71 -1.96 9.67
N ILE A 11 10.60 -2.71 10.78
CA ILE A 11 9.38 -3.45 11.12
C ILE A 11 8.23 -2.48 11.42
N LEU A 12 8.47 -1.41 12.20
CA LEU A 12 7.45 -0.40 12.47
C LEU A 12 6.97 0.28 11.19
N ALA A 13 7.89 0.64 10.30
CA ALA A 13 7.54 1.21 9.00
C ALA A 13 6.67 0.25 8.17
N ALA A 14 6.98 -1.05 8.18
CA ALA A 14 6.17 -2.07 7.51
C ALA A 14 4.75 -2.16 8.11
N ILE A 15 4.63 -2.10 9.45
CA ILE A 15 3.33 -2.12 10.15
C ILE A 15 2.50 -0.90 9.76
N PHE A 16 3.08 0.30 9.76
CA PHE A 16 2.39 1.52 9.35
C PHE A 16 2.01 1.50 7.87
N LEU A 17 2.94 1.12 7.01
CA LEU A 17 2.72 1.04 5.56
C LEU A 17 1.58 0.08 5.23
N PHE A 18 1.63 -1.13 5.77
CA PHE A 18 0.65 -2.16 5.50
C PHE A 18 -0.67 -1.92 6.24
N GLY A 19 -0.63 -1.58 7.53
CA GLY A 19 -1.82 -1.41 8.37
C GLY A 19 -2.65 -0.20 7.98
N PHE A 20 -2.04 0.98 7.82
CA PHE A 20 -2.77 2.16 7.36
C PHE A 20 -3.21 2.03 5.90
N GLY A 21 -2.36 1.50 5.02
CA GLY A 21 -2.73 1.27 3.62
C GLY A 21 -3.94 0.35 3.49
N MET A 22 -3.93 -0.81 4.19
CA MET A 22 -5.06 -1.75 4.19
C MET A 22 -6.30 -1.13 4.84
N GLY A 23 -6.14 -0.44 5.98
CA GLY A 23 -7.24 0.24 6.66
C GLY A 23 -7.88 1.29 5.75
N SER A 24 -7.09 2.17 5.14
CA SER A 24 -7.55 3.18 4.18
C SER A 24 -8.33 2.54 3.00
N TYR A 25 -7.80 1.45 2.47
CA TYR A 25 -8.42 0.72 1.37
C TYR A 25 -9.79 0.16 1.76
N LEU A 26 -9.88 -0.56 2.88
CA LEU A 26 -11.12 -1.16 3.37
C LEU A 26 -12.17 -0.12 3.75
N TYR A 27 -11.75 0.99 4.41
CA TYR A 27 -12.67 2.07 4.77
C TYR A 27 -13.25 2.77 3.54
N LEU A 28 -12.46 3.00 2.50
CA LEU A 28 -12.99 3.62 1.27
C LEU A 28 -13.90 2.67 0.49
N ILE A 29 -13.65 1.36 0.52
CA ILE A 29 -14.57 0.34 -0.01
C ILE A 29 -15.91 0.40 0.74
N ALA A 30 -15.85 0.38 2.08
CA ALA A 30 -17.07 0.43 2.91
C ALA A 30 -17.87 1.71 2.66
N ALA A 31 -17.20 2.87 2.62
CA ALA A 31 -17.83 4.14 2.32
C ALA A 31 -18.48 4.16 0.92
N SER A 32 -17.77 3.66 -0.10
CA SER A 32 -18.29 3.63 -1.47
C SER A 32 -19.54 2.75 -1.62
N ARG A 33 -19.64 1.68 -0.81
CA ARG A 33 -20.84 0.81 -0.79
C ARG A 33 -22.10 1.50 -0.23
N THR A 34 -21.94 2.58 0.54
CA THR A 34 -23.11 3.35 1.04
C THR A 34 -23.80 4.15 -0.04
N ALA A 35 -23.15 4.37 -1.18
CA ALA A 35 -23.59 5.28 -2.26
C ALA A 35 -23.93 6.71 -1.77
N ASN A 36 -23.53 7.08 -0.55
CA ASN A 36 -23.77 8.38 0.05
C ASN A 36 -22.58 9.31 -0.18
N PRO A 37 -22.71 10.39 -0.98
CA PRO A 37 -21.60 11.29 -1.30
C PRO A 37 -20.96 11.91 -0.07
N GLN A 38 -21.72 12.24 1.00
CA GLN A 38 -21.18 12.84 2.22
C GLN A 38 -20.26 11.87 2.96
N VAL A 39 -20.68 10.60 3.09
CA VAL A 39 -19.87 9.55 3.74
C VAL A 39 -18.59 9.30 2.94
N ILE A 40 -18.73 9.17 1.61
CA ILE A 40 -17.58 8.95 0.73
C ILE A 40 -16.60 10.11 0.77
N ALA A 41 -17.08 11.36 0.68
CA ALA A 41 -16.24 12.55 0.74
C ALA A 41 -15.47 12.65 2.06
N HIS A 42 -16.15 12.36 3.19
CA HIS A 42 -15.52 12.37 4.52
C HIS A 42 -14.42 11.32 4.63
N VAL A 43 -14.73 10.07 4.31
CA VAL A 43 -13.77 8.95 4.41
C VAL A 43 -12.62 9.12 3.41
N ALA A 44 -12.91 9.48 2.16
CA ALA A 44 -11.87 9.70 1.15
C ALA A 44 -10.90 10.83 1.56
N ARG A 45 -11.37 11.87 2.25
CA ARG A 45 -10.51 12.93 2.80
C ARG A 45 -9.56 12.37 3.86
N MET A 46 -10.05 11.50 4.75
CA MET A 46 -9.22 10.85 5.77
C MET A 46 -8.19 9.93 5.12
N VAL A 47 -8.62 9.12 4.16
CA VAL A 47 -7.74 8.21 3.39
C VAL A 47 -6.61 8.98 2.72
N VAL A 48 -6.91 10.03 1.95
CA VAL A 48 -5.89 10.85 1.29
C VAL A 48 -4.92 11.47 2.30
N ARG A 49 -5.42 11.93 3.46
CA ARG A 49 -4.58 12.49 4.52
C ARG A 49 -3.65 11.44 5.13
N PHE A 50 -4.16 10.26 5.49
CA PHE A 50 -3.36 9.20 6.08
C PHE A 50 -2.33 8.64 5.10
N ASP A 51 -2.70 8.47 3.83
CA ASP A 51 -1.75 8.02 2.84
C ASP A 51 -0.64 9.03 2.57
N THR A 52 -0.95 10.34 2.63
CA THR A 52 0.06 11.39 2.46
C THR A 52 1.00 11.49 3.67
N TRP A 53 0.47 11.44 4.92
CA TRP A 53 1.24 11.75 6.11
C TRP A 53 1.76 10.54 6.87
N ILE A 54 1.24 9.36 6.63
CA ILE A 54 1.64 8.12 7.33
C ILE A 54 2.18 7.10 6.32
N THR A 55 1.37 6.68 5.36
CA THR A 55 1.73 5.60 4.42
C THR A 55 2.91 6.00 3.53
N THR A 56 2.91 7.22 2.98
CA THR A 56 4.00 7.71 2.14
C THR A 56 5.35 7.80 2.89
N PRO A 57 5.44 8.47 4.03
CA PRO A 57 6.69 8.49 4.81
C PRO A 57 7.14 7.10 5.25
N ALA A 58 6.21 6.23 5.66
CA ALA A 58 6.52 4.84 6.02
C ALA A 58 7.15 4.07 4.84
N GLY A 59 6.66 4.28 3.62
CA GLY A 59 7.23 3.69 2.41
C GLY A 59 8.68 4.13 2.16
N PHE A 60 9.00 5.41 2.32
CA PHE A 60 10.38 5.91 2.23
C PHE A 60 11.28 5.36 3.33
N ILE A 61 10.79 5.34 4.58
CA ILE A 61 11.53 4.76 5.71
C ILE A 61 11.81 3.28 5.44
N GLN A 62 10.86 2.55 4.86
CA GLN A 62 11.00 1.15 4.52
C GLN A 62 12.15 0.90 3.54
N ILE A 63 12.26 1.71 2.48
CA ILE A 63 13.36 1.61 1.50
C ILE A 63 14.70 1.93 2.17
N ILE A 64 14.80 3.04 2.88
CA ILE A 64 16.04 3.51 3.48
C ILE A 64 16.55 2.49 4.50
N THR A 65 15.68 2.07 5.43
CA THR A 65 16.06 1.11 6.48
C THR A 65 16.36 -0.27 5.92
N GLY A 66 15.64 -0.72 4.89
CA GLY A 66 15.91 -1.96 4.19
C GLY A 66 17.30 -1.96 3.56
N PHE A 67 17.67 -0.89 2.86
CA PHE A 67 19.01 -0.74 2.27
C PHE A 67 20.11 -0.71 3.33
N LEU A 68 19.91 0.03 4.43
CA LEU A 68 20.88 0.08 5.53
C LEU A 68 21.07 -1.28 6.21
N LEU A 69 19.98 -2.05 6.39
CA LEU A 69 20.04 -3.39 6.95
C LEU A 69 20.86 -4.34 6.07
N ILE A 70 20.66 -4.29 4.75
CA ILE A 70 21.44 -5.09 3.79
C ILE A 70 22.93 -4.73 3.89
N ARG A 71 23.26 -3.44 3.96
CA ARG A 71 24.64 -2.98 4.13
C ARG A 71 25.26 -3.47 5.43
N LEU A 72 24.55 -3.39 6.55
CA LEU A 72 25.05 -3.82 7.86
C LEU A 72 25.22 -5.34 7.97
N THR A 73 24.40 -6.11 7.27
CA THR A 73 24.51 -7.58 7.30
C THR A 73 25.51 -8.14 6.30
N GLY A 74 26.04 -7.29 5.41
CA GLY A 74 26.96 -7.72 4.35
C GLY A 74 26.31 -8.63 3.29
N LEU A 75 24.96 -8.69 3.25
CA LEU A 75 24.24 -9.50 2.27
C LEU A 75 24.36 -8.85 0.89
N PRO A 76 24.68 -9.63 -0.17
CA PRO A 76 24.58 -9.14 -1.54
C PRO A 76 23.15 -8.77 -1.90
N LEU A 77 22.97 -7.66 -2.63
CA LEU A 77 21.65 -7.29 -3.19
C LEU A 77 21.09 -8.36 -4.12
N THR A 78 21.97 -9.18 -4.68
CA THR A 78 21.64 -10.33 -5.56
C THR A 78 21.15 -11.56 -4.81
N THR A 79 21.14 -11.54 -3.46
CA THR A 79 20.53 -12.62 -2.67
C THR A 79 19.06 -12.77 -3.10
N GLU A 80 18.65 -13.97 -3.50
CA GLU A 80 17.37 -14.21 -4.18
C GLU A 80 16.15 -13.61 -3.47
N TRP A 81 16.01 -13.86 -2.16
CA TRP A 81 14.87 -13.33 -1.41
C TRP A 81 14.91 -11.80 -1.25
N VAL A 82 16.12 -11.20 -1.18
CA VAL A 82 16.31 -9.74 -1.11
C VAL A 82 15.90 -9.11 -2.44
N LEU A 83 16.46 -9.62 -3.54
CA LEU A 83 16.19 -9.10 -4.88
C LEU A 83 14.70 -9.25 -5.24
N THR A 84 14.11 -10.42 -4.97
CA THR A 84 12.69 -10.67 -5.22
C THR A 84 11.80 -9.72 -4.43
N SER A 85 12.08 -9.51 -3.14
CA SER A 85 11.34 -8.56 -2.31
C SER A 85 11.45 -7.13 -2.84
N LEU A 86 12.64 -6.71 -3.26
CA LEU A 86 12.87 -5.38 -3.80
C LEU A 86 12.10 -5.17 -5.11
N ILE A 87 12.15 -6.13 -6.03
CA ILE A 87 11.40 -6.06 -7.30
C ILE A 87 9.90 -5.95 -7.03
N ILE A 88 9.35 -6.83 -6.18
CA ILE A 88 7.92 -6.78 -5.85
C ILE A 88 7.58 -5.45 -5.18
N PHE A 89 8.41 -4.95 -4.26
CA PHE A 89 8.19 -3.66 -3.60
C PHE A 89 8.15 -2.49 -4.60
N LEU A 90 9.05 -2.48 -5.57
CA LEU A 90 9.06 -1.45 -6.62
C LEU A 90 7.83 -1.56 -7.53
N CYS A 91 7.41 -2.77 -7.89
CA CYS A 91 6.17 -2.99 -8.65
C CYS A 91 4.92 -2.51 -7.88
N VAL A 92 4.83 -2.85 -6.58
CA VAL A 92 3.74 -2.37 -5.71
C VAL A 92 3.77 -0.85 -5.58
N GLY A 93 4.94 -0.26 -5.41
CA GLY A 93 5.11 1.20 -5.37
C GLY A 93 4.69 1.88 -6.67
N ALA A 94 5.04 1.29 -7.82
CA ALA A 94 4.60 1.79 -9.14
C ALA A 94 3.08 1.72 -9.31
N LEU A 95 2.42 0.68 -8.79
CA LEU A 95 0.96 0.57 -8.75
C LEU A 95 0.33 1.58 -7.77
N TRP A 96 1.02 1.88 -6.68
CA TRP A 96 0.50 2.75 -5.63
C TRP A 96 0.44 4.23 -6.06
N LEU A 97 1.38 4.71 -6.87
CA LEU A 97 1.36 6.10 -7.35
C LEU A 97 0.05 6.48 -8.06
N PRO A 98 -0.42 5.74 -9.08
CA PRO A 98 -1.73 6.02 -9.67
C PRO A 98 -2.89 5.81 -8.70
N VAL A 99 -2.78 4.91 -7.70
CA VAL A 99 -3.80 4.74 -6.65
C VAL A 99 -4.01 6.05 -5.88
N LEU A 100 -2.95 6.76 -5.49
CA LEU A 100 -3.07 8.08 -4.82
C LEU A 100 -3.83 9.10 -5.67
N VAL A 101 -3.57 9.12 -6.99
CA VAL A 101 -4.29 10.00 -7.93
C VAL A 101 -5.76 9.63 -8.01
N LEU A 102 -6.07 8.33 -8.12
CA LEU A 102 -7.44 7.85 -8.19
C LEU A 102 -8.22 8.12 -6.90
N GLN A 103 -7.60 7.95 -5.72
CA GLN A 103 -8.20 8.29 -4.43
C GLN A 103 -8.59 9.78 -4.36
N LYS A 104 -7.66 10.66 -4.77
CA LYS A 104 -7.91 12.09 -4.80
C LYS A 104 -9.05 12.43 -5.78
N ARG A 105 -9.12 11.76 -6.91
CA ARG A 105 -10.22 11.90 -7.88
C ARG A 105 -11.55 11.44 -7.30
N LEU A 106 -11.61 10.29 -6.64
CA LEU A 106 -12.81 9.80 -5.96
C LEU A 106 -13.29 10.79 -4.88
N GLN A 107 -12.36 11.36 -4.10
CA GLN A 107 -12.66 12.41 -3.13
C GLN A 107 -13.29 13.64 -3.79
N GLN A 108 -12.70 14.13 -4.88
CA GLN A 108 -13.19 15.32 -5.59
C GLN A 108 -14.59 15.10 -6.18
N MET A 109 -14.84 13.93 -6.78
CA MET A 109 -16.14 13.58 -7.33
C MET A 109 -17.22 13.52 -6.23
N ALA A 110 -16.89 12.94 -5.07
CA ALA A 110 -17.80 12.90 -3.94
C ALA A 110 -18.06 14.30 -3.33
N LEU A 111 -17.05 15.15 -3.23
CA LEU A 111 -17.20 16.54 -2.76
C LEU A 111 -18.09 17.34 -3.70
N SER A 112 -17.86 17.25 -5.01
CA SER A 112 -18.69 17.95 -6.03
C SER A 112 -20.15 17.52 -5.95
N ALA A 113 -20.42 16.22 -5.74
CA ALA A 113 -21.78 15.72 -5.55
C ALA A 113 -22.46 16.30 -4.30
N VAL A 114 -21.72 16.46 -3.19
CA VAL A 114 -22.21 17.10 -1.97
C VAL A 114 -22.53 18.58 -2.20
N GLU A 115 -21.62 19.33 -2.83
CA GLU A 115 -21.77 20.76 -3.09
C GLU A 115 -22.92 21.09 -4.01
N THR A 116 -23.16 20.24 -5.02
CA THR A 116 -24.24 20.42 -6.00
C THR A 116 -25.58 19.79 -5.57
N GLY A 117 -25.61 19.06 -4.46
CA GLY A 117 -26.80 18.33 -4.01
C GLY A 117 -27.21 17.18 -4.98
N ARG A 118 -26.27 16.70 -5.81
CA ARG A 118 -26.52 15.66 -6.81
C ARG A 118 -26.05 14.28 -6.30
N VAL A 119 -26.52 13.25 -6.98
CA VAL A 119 -25.99 11.89 -6.83
C VAL A 119 -24.56 11.82 -7.42
N LEU A 120 -23.83 10.76 -7.09
CA LEU A 120 -22.50 10.52 -7.67
C LEU A 120 -22.60 10.46 -9.20
N ASP A 121 -21.63 11.07 -9.87
CA ASP A 121 -21.45 11.03 -11.32
C ASP A 121 -21.26 9.57 -11.80
N ASP A 122 -21.80 9.23 -12.97
CA ASP A 122 -21.66 7.92 -13.61
C ASP A 122 -20.18 7.51 -13.80
N GLY A 123 -19.28 8.48 -13.94
CA GLY A 123 -17.83 8.26 -13.98
C GLY A 123 -17.23 7.70 -12.69
N TYR A 124 -17.89 7.89 -11.53
CA TYR A 124 -17.37 7.42 -10.23
C TYR A 124 -17.11 5.91 -10.21
N ALA A 125 -18.05 5.11 -10.69
CA ALA A 125 -17.95 3.66 -10.72
C ALA A 125 -16.74 3.17 -11.54
N GLY A 126 -16.42 3.86 -12.64
CA GLY A 126 -15.26 3.55 -13.49
C GLY A 126 -13.93 3.84 -12.78
N VAL A 127 -13.83 4.99 -12.11
CA VAL A 127 -12.65 5.37 -11.33
C VAL A 127 -12.47 4.43 -10.13
N TYR A 128 -13.55 4.15 -9.41
CA TYR A 128 -13.56 3.24 -8.26
C TYR A 128 -13.11 1.83 -8.65
N ARG A 129 -13.58 1.26 -9.76
CA ARG A 129 -13.21 -0.07 -10.22
C ARG A 129 -11.71 -0.18 -10.53
N LYS A 130 -11.14 0.84 -11.18
CA LYS A 130 -9.68 0.89 -11.44
C LYS A 130 -8.90 0.95 -10.13
N TRP A 131 -9.27 1.84 -9.24
CA TRP A 131 -8.67 1.99 -7.92
C TRP A 131 -8.74 0.68 -7.11
N PHE A 132 -9.92 0.03 -7.10
CA PHE A 132 -10.15 -1.22 -6.39
C PHE A 132 -9.21 -2.33 -6.85
N TRP A 133 -9.13 -2.61 -8.14
CA TRP A 133 -8.28 -3.69 -8.64
C TRP A 133 -6.79 -3.40 -8.48
N MET A 134 -6.37 -2.16 -8.64
CA MET A 134 -4.98 -1.79 -8.35
C MET A 134 -4.63 -2.01 -6.87
N GLY A 135 -5.55 -1.72 -5.96
CA GLY A 135 -5.39 -2.03 -4.53
C GLY A 135 -5.29 -3.53 -4.27
N VAL A 136 -6.16 -4.36 -4.88
CA VAL A 136 -6.09 -5.83 -4.74
C VAL A 136 -4.70 -6.34 -5.13
N PHE A 137 -4.19 -5.98 -6.31
CA PHE A 137 -2.86 -6.43 -6.76
C PHE A 137 -1.74 -5.87 -5.88
N GLY A 138 -1.85 -4.61 -5.45
CA GLY A 138 -0.88 -4.02 -4.53
C GLY A 138 -0.79 -4.78 -3.21
N PHE A 139 -1.92 -5.10 -2.58
CA PHE A 139 -1.93 -5.86 -1.31
C PHE A 139 -1.50 -7.31 -1.47
N LEU A 140 -1.85 -7.99 -2.57
CA LEU A 140 -1.32 -9.32 -2.86
C LEU A 140 0.21 -9.29 -2.91
N GLY A 141 0.81 -8.31 -3.60
CA GLY A 141 2.26 -8.11 -3.60
C GLY A 141 2.83 -7.87 -2.20
N MET A 142 2.16 -7.06 -1.37
CA MET A 142 2.59 -6.80 0.00
C MET A 142 2.54 -8.06 0.87
N PHE A 143 1.52 -8.91 0.76
CA PHE A 143 1.46 -10.20 1.45
C PHE A 143 2.63 -11.10 1.05
N VAL A 144 2.96 -11.16 -0.24
CA VAL A 144 4.11 -11.93 -0.73
C VAL A 144 5.42 -11.38 -0.14
N ILE A 145 5.61 -10.06 -0.07
CA ILE A 145 6.79 -9.46 0.54
C ILE A 145 6.91 -9.84 2.02
N VAL A 146 5.81 -9.75 2.79
CA VAL A 146 5.81 -10.15 4.21
C VAL A 146 6.21 -11.62 4.35
N MET A 147 5.64 -12.51 3.52
CA MET A 147 6.00 -13.92 3.51
C MET A 147 7.50 -14.12 3.25
N ILE A 148 8.06 -13.48 2.24
CA ILE A 148 9.49 -13.54 1.91
C ILE A 148 10.35 -13.01 3.08
N MET A 149 9.93 -11.91 3.71
CA MET A 149 10.66 -11.32 4.84
C MET A 149 10.68 -12.23 6.08
N VAL A 150 9.64 -13.01 6.29
CA VAL A 150 9.56 -13.96 7.41
C VAL A 150 10.36 -15.23 7.10
N THR A 151 10.16 -15.81 5.92
CA THR A 151 10.73 -17.12 5.56
C THR A 151 12.17 -17.03 5.04
N LYS A 152 12.59 -15.88 4.51
CA LYS A 152 13.84 -15.71 3.74
C LYS A 152 13.91 -16.60 2.50
N MET A 153 12.76 -17.02 1.99
CA MET A 153 12.59 -17.87 0.82
C MET A 153 11.79 -17.12 -0.26
N THR A 154 12.08 -17.43 -1.50
CA THR A 154 11.27 -16.96 -2.62
C THR A 154 9.99 -17.78 -2.77
N PRO A 155 8.94 -17.27 -3.43
CA PRO A 155 7.68 -18.02 -3.60
C PRO A 155 7.89 -19.39 -4.26
N TRP A 156 8.78 -19.50 -5.24
CA TRP A 156 9.08 -20.77 -5.93
C TRP A 156 9.83 -21.76 -5.05
N GLN A 157 10.70 -21.30 -4.13
CA GLN A 157 11.34 -22.17 -3.15
C GLN A 157 10.33 -22.73 -2.16
N LEU A 158 9.36 -21.92 -1.72
CA LEU A 158 8.28 -22.37 -0.84
C LEU A 158 7.38 -23.41 -1.53
N VAL A 159 7.02 -23.20 -2.79
CA VAL A 159 6.24 -24.18 -3.57
C VAL A 159 7.03 -25.48 -3.72
N GLY A 160 8.35 -25.43 -3.97
CA GLY A 160 9.21 -26.62 -4.07
C GLY A 160 9.35 -27.43 -2.77
N LEU A 161 9.00 -26.86 -1.60
CA LEU A 161 8.96 -27.59 -0.32
C LEU A 161 7.61 -28.33 -0.08
N LEU A 162 6.58 -27.99 -0.86
CA LEU A 162 5.22 -28.55 -0.71
C LEU A 162 4.94 -29.67 -1.73
N VAL A 163 5.84 -29.86 -2.68
CA VAL A 163 5.81 -30.92 -3.72
C VAL A 163 6.88 -31.96 -3.46
#